data_bc2f38a3c5e555284b75b76be7847e1f
#
_entry.id   bc2f38a3c5e555284b75b76be7847e1f
#
_cell.length_a   1.000
_cell.length_b   1.000
_cell.length_c   1.000
_cell.angle_alpha   90.00
_cell.angle_beta   90.00
_cell.angle_gamma   90.00
#
_symmetry.space_group_name_H-M   'P 1'
#
loop_
_entity.id
_entity.type
_entity.pdbx_description
1 polymer ?
#
loop_
_entity_poly.entity_id
_entity_poly.type
_entity_poly.pdbx_seq_one_letter_code
_entity_poly.pdbx_strand_id
1 'polypeptide(L)'
;LNQTILDLSCSLSLSELATVHAVNVYDIPESGFISLWVENPEKAEKELAEAEHLDRQYRMNLLLNELKNRIGEETYHYLSLRFHIVPGAPDRELPKISENIDADLVVMGTVARTGIAGVIIGNTAEAVLSQLNCSVLAVKPKGFKSPVH
;
A
#
# COMPACT_ATOMS: atom_id res chain seq x y z
N LEU A 1 -3.08 -11.15 1.02
CA LEU A 1 -1.82 -10.50 0.67
C LEU A 1 -1.49 -9.35 1.63
N ASN A 2 -2.36 -8.35 1.79
CA ASN A 2 -2.10 -7.19 2.65
C ASN A 2 -1.82 -7.59 4.11
N GLN A 3 -2.57 -8.52 4.68
CA GLN A 3 -2.29 -9.08 6.01
C GLN A 3 -0.91 -9.72 6.09
N THR A 4 -0.52 -10.51 5.08
CA THR A 4 0.79 -11.16 5.04
C THR A 4 1.93 -10.14 4.97
N ILE A 5 1.78 -9.09 4.17
CA ILE A 5 2.73 -7.98 4.07
C ILE A 5 2.89 -7.31 5.43
N LEU A 6 1.78 -6.99 6.09
CA LEU A 6 1.78 -6.33 7.38
C LEU A 6 2.38 -7.21 8.48
N ASP A 7 2.01 -8.49 8.52
CA ASP A 7 2.56 -9.46 9.49
C ASP A 7 4.07 -9.62 9.36
N LEU A 8 4.59 -9.73 8.12
CA LEU A 8 6.02 -9.79 7.85
C LEU A 8 6.74 -8.51 8.26
N SER A 9 6.18 -7.35 7.92
CA SER A 9 6.75 -6.05 8.30
C SER A 9 6.83 -5.90 9.82
N CYS A 10 5.75 -6.24 10.53
CA CYS A 10 5.73 -6.19 11.98
C CYS A 10 6.71 -7.18 12.63
N SER A 11 6.81 -8.40 12.10
CA SER A 11 7.75 -9.40 12.61
C SER A 11 9.20 -8.94 12.46
N LEU A 12 9.55 -8.36 11.31
CA LEU A 12 10.90 -7.83 11.08
C LEU A 12 11.16 -6.61 11.96
N SER A 13 10.19 -5.70 12.13
CA SER A 13 10.39 -4.52 12.95
C SER A 13 10.58 -4.82 14.43
N LEU A 14 9.94 -5.88 14.94
CA LEU A 14 10.13 -6.31 16.34
C LEU A 14 11.55 -6.82 16.61
N SER A 15 12.19 -7.48 15.62
CA SER A 15 13.57 -7.94 15.76
C SER A 15 14.58 -6.81 15.69
N GLU A 16 14.31 -5.79 14.90
CA GLU A 16 15.23 -4.70 14.61
C GLU A 16 14.90 -3.39 15.36
N LEU A 17 13.81 -3.37 16.16
CA LEU A 17 13.30 -2.18 16.85
C LEU A 17 12.99 -1.03 15.87
N ALA A 18 12.55 -1.39 14.67
CA ALA A 18 12.28 -0.44 13.59
C ALA A 18 10.85 0.10 13.62
N THR A 19 10.66 1.30 13.08
CA THR A 19 9.32 1.87 12.87
C THR A 19 8.69 1.26 11.62
N VAL A 20 7.43 0.84 11.71
CA VAL A 20 6.65 0.35 10.57
C VAL A 20 5.79 1.47 9.99
N HIS A 21 5.94 1.74 8.70
CA HIS A 21 5.12 2.66 7.95
C HIS A 21 4.20 1.89 7.01
N ALA A 22 2.91 1.80 7.34
CA ALA A 22 1.90 1.23 6.46
C ALA A 22 1.41 2.29 5.47
N VAL A 23 1.64 2.07 4.18
CA VAL A 23 1.35 3.05 3.12
C VAL A 23 0.29 2.51 2.18
N ASN A 24 -0.74 3.30 1.92
CA ASN A 24 -1.71 3.08 0.85
C ASN A 24 -1.70 4.29 -0.08
N VAL A 25 -1.27 4.07 -1.31
CA VAL A 25 -1.37 5.06 -2.38
C VAL A 25 -2.54 4.67 -3.27
N TYR A 26 -3.37 5.64 -3.65
CA TYR A 26 -4.54 5.41 -4.48
C TYR A 26 -4.67 6.48 -5.57
N ASP A 27 -5.04 6.06 -6.77
CA ASP A 27 -5.31 6.99 -7.86
C ASP A 27 -6.58 7.80 -7.57
N ILE A 28 -6.51 9.10 -7.81
CA ILE A 28 -7.71 9.95 -7.85
C ILE A 28 -8.38 9.69 -9.19
N PRO A 29 -9.68 9.32 -9.22
CA PRO A 29 -10.40 9.16 -10.47
C PRO A 29 -10.26 10.43 -11.33
N GLU A 30 -9.88 10.26 -12.59
CA GLU A 30 -9.78 11.40 -13.51
C GLU A 30 -11.12 12.13 -13.61
N SER A 31 -11.10 13.39 -13.26
CA SER A 31 -12.26 14.28 -13.19
C SER A 31 -12.96 14.55 -14.53
N GLY A 32 -12.30 14.22 -15.62
CA GLY A 32 -12.76 14.53 -16.97
C GLY A 32 -14.13 13.95 -17.36
N PHE A 33 -14.58 12.86 -16.72
CA PHE A 33 -15.90 12.29 -16.97
C PHE A 33 -17.02 12.94 -16.15
N ILE A 34 -16.71 13.49 -14.98
CA ILE A 34 -17.70 14.08 -14.07
C ILE A 34 -18.12 15.46 -14.58
N SER A 35 -17.21 16.20 -15.18
CA SER A 35 -17.44 17.56 -15.69
C SER A 35 -18.54 17.65 -16.77
N LEU A 36 -18.85 16.55 -17.43
CA LEU A 36 -19.87 16.51 -18.51
C LEU A 36 -21.32 16.42 -18.01
N TRP A 37 -21.54 16.06 -16.72
CA TRP A 37 -22.87 15.70 -16.22
C TRP A 37 -23.31 16.44 -14.95
N VAL A 38 -22.48 17.34 -14.42
CA VAL A 38 -22.72 18.00 -13.11
C VAL A 38 -22.65 19.52 -13.26
N GLU A 39 -23.56 20.25 -12.61
CA GLU A 39 -23.61 21.73 -12.63
C GLU A 39 -22.37 22.39 -11.99
N ASN A 40 -21.71 21.70 -11.03
CA ASN A 40 -20.50 22.21 -10.39
C ASN A 40 -19.43 21.10 -10.33
N PRO A 41 -18.60 20.96 -11.37
CA PRO A 41 -17.59 19.91 -11.46
C PRO A 41 -16.56 19.94 -10.32
N GLU A 42 -16.06 21.12 -9.94
CA GLU A 42 -15.04 21.28 -8.90
C GLU A 42 -15.52 20.76 -7.53
N LYS A 43 -16.79 21.06 -7.21
CA LYS A 43 -17.39 20.58 -5.95
C LYS A 43 -17.57 19.06 -5.97
N ALA A 44 -18.05 18.50 -7.08
CA ALA A 44 -18.26 17.08 -7.22
C ALA A 44 -16.92 16.29 -7.17
N GLU A 45 -15.88 16.82 -7.79
CA GLU A 45 -14.52 16.25 -7.73
C GLU A 45 -13.97 16.23 -6.31
N LYS A 46 -14.12 17.33 -5.58
CA LYS A 46 -13.71 17.42 -4.19
C LYS A 46 -14.46 16.43 -3.29
N GLU A 47 -15.79 16.37 -3.42
CA GLU A 47 -16.61 15.41 -2.66
C GLU A 47 -16.23 13.95 -2.97
N LEU A 48 -15.94 13.63 -4.23
CA LEU A 48 -15.49 12.30 -4.62
C LEU A 48 -14.11 11.97 -4.05
N ALA A 49 -13.17 12.91 -4.12
CA ALA A 49 -11.83 12.73 -3.55
C ALA A 49 -11.87 12.55 -2.03
N GLU A 50 -12.72 13.31 -1.33
CA GLU A 50 -12.95 13.18 0.12
C GLU A 50 -13.58 11.83 0.46
N ALA A 51 -14.57 11.38 -0.30
CA ALA A 51 -15.22 10.08 -0.10
C ALA A 51 -14.24 8.92 -0.32
N GLU A 52 -13.43 8.97 -1.37
CA GLU A 52 -12.39 7.97 -1.63
C GLU A 52 -11.33 7.93 -0.52
N HIS A 53 -10.89 9.09 -0.05
CA HIS A 53 -9.94 9.18 1.06
C HIS A 53 -10.49 8.54 2.35
N LEU A 54 -11.75 8.82 2.69
CA LEU A 54 -12.43 8.25 3.85
C LEU A 54 -12.59 6.73 3.73
N ASP A 55 -12.94 6.21 2.54
CA ASP A 55 -13.03 4.75 2.30
C ASP A 55 -11.67 4.08 2.51
N ARG A 56 -10.58 4.67 1.99
CA ARG A 56 -9.22 4.16 2.20
C ARG A 56 -8.80 4.18 3.67
N GLN A 57 -9.13 5.24 4.37
CA GLN A 57 -8.88 5.36 5.81
C GLN A 57 -9.65 4.30 6.60
N TYR A 58 -10.92 4.07 6.28
CA TYR A 58 -11.73 3.03 6.90
C TYR A 58 -11.14 1.63 6.67
N ARG A 59 -10.76 1.29 5.45
CA ARG A 59 -10.13 0.00 5.12
C ARG A 59 -8.79 -0.19 5.82
N MET A 60 -7.98 0.86 5.92
CA MET A 60 -6.73 0.81 6.67
C MET A 60 -7.00 0.53 8.16
N ASN A 61 -7.96 1.24 8.76
CA ASN A 61 -8.33 1.02 10.16
C ASN A 61 -8.83 -0.41 10.41
N LEU A 62 -9.61 -1.00 9.50
CA LEU A 62 -10.01 -2.40 9.61
C LEU A 62 -8.80 -3.33 9.62
N LEU A 63 -7.86 -3.14 8.71
CA LEU A 63 -6.65 -3.95 8.62
C LEU A 63 -5.79 -3.85 9.89
N LEU A 64 -5.65 -2.65 10.45
CA LEU A 64 -4.90 -2.41 11.67
C LEU A 64 -5.59 -3.00 12.92
N ASN A 65 -6.92 -2.94 12.98
CA ASN A 65 -7.69 -3.59 14.05
C ASN A 65 -7.58 -5.12 13.98
N GLU A 66 -7.62 -5.70 12.79
CA GLU A 66 -7.36 -7.13 12.62
C GLU A 66 -5.94 -7.52 13.06
N LEU A 67 -4.94 -6.70 12.73
CA LEU A 67 -3.58 -6.89 13.21
C LEU A 67 -3.53 -6.86 14.74
N LYS A 68 -4.08 -5.80 15.35
CA LYS A 68 -4.12 -5.62 16.81
C LYS A 68 -4.75 -6.81 17.53
N ASN A 69 -5.85 -7.34 16.98
CA ASN A 69 -6.52 -8.52 17.54
C ASN A 69 -5.68 -9.80 17.43
N ARG A 70 -4.82 -9.92 16.41
CA ARG A 70 -3.96 -11.09 16.22
C ARG A 70 -2.70 -11.07 17.10
N ILE A 71 -2.04 -9.91 17.20
CA ILE A 71 -0.76 -9.80 17.92
C ILE A 71 -0.93 -9.41 19.39
N GLY A 72 -2.12 -8.97 19.79
CA GLY A 72 -2.41 -8.47 21.12
C GLY A 72 -2.08 -6.98 21.29
N GLU A 73 -2.72 -6.37 22.28
CA GLU A 73 -2.64 -4.92 22.50
C GLU A 73 -1.23 -4.45 22.90
N GLU A 74 -0.57 -5.20 23.79
CA GLU A 74 0.78 -4.87 24.25
C GLU A 74 1.79 -4.87 23.11
N THR A 75 1.79 -5.93 22.27
CA THR A 75 2.67 -6.02 21.09
C THR A 75 2.36 -4.91 20.08
N TYR A 76 1.07 -4.61 19.87
CA TYR A 76 0.65 -3.55 18.97
C TYR A 76 1.14 -2.17 19.43
N HIS A 77 1.07 -1.88 20.73
CA HIS A 77 1.60 -0.63 21.28
C HIS A 77 3.13 -0.54 21.23
N TYR A 78 3.81 -1.68 21.33
CA TYR A 78 5.27 -1.74 21.20
C TYR A 78 5.74 -1.47 19.76
N LEU A 79 4.93 -1.86 18.77
CA LEU A 79 5.17 -1.53 17.38
C LEU A 79 4.99 -0.03 17.15
N SER A 80 6.04 0.67 16.76
CA SER A 80 5.96 2.07 16.34
C SER A 80 5.30 2.17 14.96
N LEU A 81 3.99 1.82 14.88
CA LEU A 81 3.25 1.76 13.63
C LEU A 81 2.71 3.13 13.23
N ARG A 82 3.03 3.56 12.04
CA ARG A 82 2.50 4.77 11.40
C ARG A 82 1.79 4.38 10.10
N PHE A 83 0.73 5.09 9.73
CA PHE A 83 0.04 4.84 8.47
C PHE A 83 -0.10 6.10 7.64
N HIS A 84 -0.05 5.92 6.32
CA HIS A 84 -0.12 6.97 5.34
C HIS A 84 -1.14 6.58 4.27
N ILE A 85 -2.06 7.50 3.98
CA ILE A 85 -3.03 7.37 2.90
C ILE A 85 -2.79 8.53 1.96
N VAL A 86 -2.24 8.24 0.80
CA VAL A 86 -1.70 9.25 -0.11
C VAL A 86 -2.40 9.16 -1.46
N PRO A 87 -3.05 10.24 -1.90
CA PRO A 87 -3.58 10.31 -3.25
C PRO A 87 -2.44 10.50 -4.26
N GLY A 88 -2.54 9.83 -5.40
CA GLY A 88 -1.58 9.93 -6.50
C GLY A 88 -1.22 8.59 -7.11
N ALA A 89 -0.36 8.61 -8.10
CA ALA A 89 0.11 7.41 -8.79
C ALA A 89 1.11 6.64 -7.92
N PRO A 90 0.88 5.33 -7.64
CA PRO A 90 1.74 4.55 -6.75
C PRO A 90 3.22 4.49 -7.18
N ASP A 91 3.48 4.47 -8.48
CA ASP A 91 4.83 4.47 -9.05
C ASP A 91 5.62 5.76 -8.79
N ARG A 92 4.92 6.85 -8.50
CA ARG A 92 5.52 8.14 -8.16
C ARG A 92 5.57 8.40 -6.66
N GLU A 93 4.49 8.07 -5.96
CA GLU A 93 4.36 8.45 -4.55
C GLU A 93 5.08 7.47 -3.61
N LEU A 94 5.11 6.16 -3.91
CA LEU A 94 5.81 5.19 -3.06
C LEU A 94 7.34 5.45 -2.98
N PRO A 95 8.06 5.70 -4.08
CA PRO A 95 9.48 6.03 -3.98
C PRO A 95 9.75 7.32 -3.19
N LYS A 96 8.94 8.36 -3.37
CA LYS A 96 9.07 9.62 -2.60
C LYS A 96 8.85 9.40 -1.11
N ILE A 97 7.83 8.64 -0.74
CA ILE A 97 7.55 8.33 0.68
C ILE A 97 8.71 7.54 1.26
N SER A 98 9.19 6.51 0.55
CA SER A 98 10.33 5.70 0.98
C SER A 98 11.57 6.55 1.24
N GLU A 99 11.88 7.51 0.37
CA GLU A 99 12.98 8.44 0.54
C GLU A 99 12.74 9.42 1.71
N ASN A 100 11.54 9.99 1.82
CA ASN A 100 11.21 10.95 2.87
C ASN A 100 11.27 10.39 4.29
N ILE A 101 11.00 9.08 4.46
CA ILE A 101 11.08 8.41 5.75
C ILE A 101 12.41 7.68 5.96
N ASP A 102 13.34 7.79 5.01
CA ASP A 102 14.64 7.09 5.00
C ASP A 102 14.46 5.58 5.24
N ALA A 103 13.64 4.95 4.40
CA ALA A 103 13.28 3.55 4.57
C ALA A 103 14.44 2.60 4.25
N ASP A 104 14.79 1.71 5.18
CA ASP A 104 15.79 0.65 4.97
C ASP A 104 15.21 -0.53 4.17
N LEU A 105 13.91 -0.79 4.34
CA LEU A 105 13.21 -1.92 3.72
C LEU A 105 11.80 -1.54 3.30
N VAL A 106 11.46 -1.86 2.06
CA VAL A 106 10.09 -1.83 1.56
C VAL A 106 9.56 -3.27 1.43
N VAL A 107 8.43 -3.56 2.10
CA VAL A 107 7.72 -4.84 1.98
C VAL A 107 6.49 -4.61 1.12
N MET A 108 6.41 -5.24 -0.05
CA MET A 108 5.32 -4.99 -0.99
C MET A 108 4.88 -6.24 -1.75
N GLY A 109 3.62 -6.24 -2.20
CA GLY A 109 3.13 -7.22 -3.16
C GLY A 109 3.58 -6.87 -4.58
N THR A 110 3.94 -7.87 -5.36
CA THR A 110 4.41 -7.68 -6.73
C THR A 110 3.43 -8.16 -7.79
N VAL A 111 2.29 -8.73 -7.41
CA VAL A 111 1.28 -9.26 -8.33
C VAL A 111 -0.08 -8.63 -8.01
N ALA A 112 -0.60 -7.80 -8.92
CA ALA A 112 -1.89 -7.15 -8.74
C ALA A 112 -3.08 -8.04 -9.15
N ARG A 113 -2.89 -8.98 -10.09
CA ARG A 113 -3.95 -9.85 -10.60
C ARG A 113 -3.46 -11.29 -10.72
N THR A 114 -4.18 -12.20 -10.08
CA THR A 114 -4.03 -13.64 -10.30
C THR A 114 -4.74 -14.02 -11.60
N GLY A 115 -4.07 -14.72 -12.52
CA GLY A 115 -4.70 -15.28 -13.70
C GLY A 115 -4.03 -15.01 -15.04
N ILE A 116 -3.02 -14.16 -15.10
CA ILE A 116 -2.23 -13.98 -16.32
C ILE A 116 -1.00 -14.89 -16.21
N ALA A 117 -0.99 -15.98 -16.95
CA ALA A 117 0.17 -16.87 -17.01
C ALA A 117 1.39 -16.13 -17.56
N GLY A 118 2.53 -16.23 -16.87
CA GLY A 118 3.80 -15.63 -17.30
C GLY A 118 4.12 -14.25 -16.74
N VAL A 119 3.19 -13.57 -16.05
CA VAL A 119 3.49 -12.28 -15.39
C VAL A 119 4.07 -12.56 -14.01
N ILE A 120 5.36 -12.30 -13.85
CA ILE A 120 6.09 -12.48 -12.58
C ILE A 120 5.94 -11.24 -11.69
N ILE A 121 5.96 -10.05 -12.29
CA ILE A 121 5.87 -8.75 -11.62
C ILE A 121 4.84 -7.90 -12.38
N GLY A 122 3.98 -7.20 -11.67
CA GLY A 122 3.03 -6.25 -12.27
C GLY A 122 3.73 -4.93 -12.64
N ASN A 123 3.22 -4.24 -13.67
CA ASN A 123 3.81 -2.99 -14.18
C ASN A 123 4.04 -1.93 -13.09
N THR A 124 3.07 -1.74 -12.20
CA THR A 124 3.21 -0.80 -11.08
C THR A 124 4.33 -1.21 -10.13
N ALA A 125 4.42 -2.51 -9.79
CA ALA A 125 5.47 -3.01 -8.92
C ALA A 125 6.85 -2.88 -9.58
N GLU A 126 6.97 -3.14 -10.87
CA GLU A 126 8.20 -2.96 -11.64
C GLU A 126 8.64 -1.50 -11.66
N ALA A 127 7.70 -0.58 -11.93
CA ALA A 127 7.97 0.86 -11.93
C ALA A 127 8.40 1.38 -10.55
N VAL A 128 7.79 0.89 -9.46
CA VAL A 128 8.21 1.23 -8.10
C VAL A 128 9.59 0.68 -7.80
N LEU A 129 9.82 -0.61 -8.07
CA LEU A 129 11.11 -1.29 -7.81
C LEU A 129 12.30 -0.62 -8.49
N SER A 130 12.11 -0.10 -9.71
CA SER A 130 13.17 0.58 -10.47
C SER A 130 13.60 1.92 -9.87
N GLN A 131 12.83 2.48 -8.94
CA GLN A 131 13.04 3.79 -8.34
C GLN A 131 13.39 3.74 -6.84
N LEU A 132 13.25 2.58 -6.20
CA LEU A 132 13.61 2.44 -4.78
C LEU A 132 15.12 2.33 -4.59
N ASN A 133 15.64 3.05 -3.59
CA ASN A 133 17.04 3.05 -3.20
C ASN A 133 17.33 2.24 -1.92
N CYS A 134 16.39 1.39 -1.50
CA CYS A 134 16.48 0.57 -0.29
C CYS A 134 16.24 -0.92 -0.61
N SER A 135 16.38 -1.77 0.40
CA SER A 135 16.07 -3.20 0.26
C SER A 135 14.58 -3.42 0.00
N VAL A 136 14.24 -4.47 -0.75
CA VAL A 136 12.83 -4.80 -1.03
C VAL A 136 12.53 -6.26 -0.75
N LEU A 137 11.47 -6.50 0.04
CA LEU A 137 10.89 -7.82 0.26
C LEU A 137 9.60 -7.95 -0.58
N ALA A 138 9.69 -8.72 -1.65
CA ALA A 138 8.59 -8.99 -2.57
C ALA A 138 7.72 -10.16 -2.07
N VAL A 139 6.45 -9.88 -1.75
CA VAL A 139 5.50 -10.87 -1.23
C VAL A 139 4.56 -11.32 -2.34
N LYS A 140 4.44 -12.62 -2.54
CA LYS A 140 3.51 -13.22 -3.49
C LYS A 140 2.22 -13.68 -2.78
N PRO A 141 1.06 -13.63 -3.45
CA PRO A 141 -0.17 -14.15 -2.88
C PRO A 141 -0.10 -15.68 -2.70
N LYS A 142 -0.89 -16.20 -1.75
CA LYS A 142 -1.04 -17.65 -1.56
C LYS A 142 -1.48 -18.30 -2.88
N GLY A 143 -0.86 -19.42 -3.23
CA GLY A 143 -1.17 -20.17 -4.47
C GLY A 143 -0.50 -19.61 -5.73
N PHE A 144 0.37 -18.61 -5.61
CA PHE A 144 1.19 -18.16 -6.74
C PHE A 144 2.10 -19.31 -7.20
N LYS A 145 1.99 -19.68 -8.47
CA LYS A 145 2.89 -20.64 -9.11
C LYS A 145 3.87 -19.87 -9.99
N SER A 146 5.17 -20.04 -9.71
CA SER A 146 6.19 -19.45 -10.57
C SER A 146 6.13 -20.07 -11.96
N PRO A 147 6.16 -19.29 -13.04
CA PRO A 147 6.29 -19.81 -14.39
C PRO A 147 7.71 -20.28 -14.71
N VAL A 148 8.68 -20.02 -13.83
CA VAL A 148 10.08 -20.45 -13.97
C VAL A 148 10.23 -21.80 -13.26
N HIS A 149 10.63 -22.81 -14.00
CA HIS A 149 11.00 -24.13 -13.51
C HIS A 149 12.50 -24.22 -13.29
#